data_dda618e073db6417822781642cc02d90
#
_entry.id   dda618e073db6417822781642cc02d90
#
_cell.length_a   1.000
_cell.length_b   1.000
_cell.length_c   1.000
_cell.angle_alpha   90.00
_cell.angle_beta   90.00
_cell.angle_gamma   90.00
#
_symmetry.space_group_name_H-M   'P 1'
#
loop_
_entity.id
_entity.type
_entity.pdbx_description
1 polymer ?
#
loop_
_entity_poly.entity_id
_entity_poly.type
_entity_poly.pdbx_seq_one_letter_code
_entity_poly.pdbx_strand_id
1 'polypeptide(L)'
;MLYALALGAGVSVATQQVLNGSLRTALGSPAWAGLVSYAGGLLTMIVAVIALGEGVPSLRIMSGVPWWAWSGGLFGGAFILLAILLLPSLGAATLFALVIAGQVLAAVTLDHFGAFGLTPHPISLARLAGAALLIAGVILVRD
;
A
#
# COMPACT_ATOMS: atom_id res chain seq x y z
N MET A 1 -2.30 -13.42 -16.61
CA MET A 1 -3.22 -13.43 -15.45
C MET A 1 -2.65 -12.64 -14.27
N LEU A 2 -1.46 -12.94 -13.75
CA LEU A 2 -0.87 -12.26 -12.58
C LEU A 2 -0.72 -10.73 -12.75
N TYR A 3 -0.25 -10.25 -13.89
CA TYR A 3 -0.12 -8.81 -14.15
C TYR A 3 -1.46 -8.07 -14.14
N ALA A 4 -2.53 -8.69 -14.67
CA ALA A 4 -3.87 -8.11 -14.65
C ALA A 4 -4.41 -8.01 -13.21
N LEU A 5 -4.16 -9.00 -12.37
CA LEU A 5 -4.53 -8.97 -10.95
C LEU A 5 -3.77 -7.87 -10.20
N ALA A 6 -2.47 -7.71 -10.47
CA ALA A 6 -1.67 -6.64 -9.89
C ALA A 6 -2.17 -5.25 -10.30
N LEU A 7 -2.52 -5.06 -11.58
CA LEU A 7 -3.15 -3.81 -12.04
C LEU A 7 -4.50 -3.58 -11.36
N GLY A 8 -5.33 -4.61 -11.24
CA GLY A 8 -6.60 -4.54 -10.52
C GLY A 8 -6.44 -4.12 -9.07
N ALA A 9 -5.41 -4.63 -8.37
CA ALA A 9 -5.08 -4.21 -7.02
C ALA A 9 -4.72 -2.70 -6.97
N GLY A 10 -3.95 -2.22 -7.94
CA GLY A 10 -3.63 -0.79 -8.07
C GLY A 10 -4.88 0.07 -8.28
N VAL A 11 -5.79 -0.34 -9.16
CA VAL A 11 -7.08 0.35 -9.38
C VAL A 11 -7.91 0.36 -8.09
N SER A 12 -7.94 -0.75 -7.35
CA SER A 12 -8.66 -0.84 -6.06
C SER A 12 -8.12 0.15 -5.05
N VAL A 13 -6.80 0.25 -4.90
CA VAL A 13 -6.15 1.21 -3.98
C VAL A 13 -6.47 2.66 -4.38
N ALA A 14 -6.40 3.00 -5.67
CA ALA A 14 -6.73 4.33 -6.17
C ALA A 14 -8.19 4.70 -5.87
N THR A 15 -9.12 3.80 -6.17
CA THR A 15 -10.55 3.98 -5.89
C THR A 15 -10.80 4.17 -4.40
N GLN A 16 -10.19 3.33 -3.55
CA GLN A 16 -10.30 3.43 -2.09
C GLN A 16 -9.92 4.83 -1.60
N GLN A 17 -8.81 5.41 -2.09
CA GLN A 17 -8.36 6.72 -1.61
C GLN A 17 -9.30 7.85 -2.04
N VAL A 18 -9.87 7.79 -3.25
CA VAL A 18 -10.88 8.77 -3.69
C VAL A 18 -12.13 8.70 -2.81
N LEU A 19 -12.61 7.48 -2.50
CA LEU A 19 -13.73 7.27 -1.58
C LEU A 19 -13.42 7.77 -0.17
N ASN A 20 -12.21 7.51 0.33
CA ASN A 20 -11.74 8.01 1.63
C ASN A 20 -11.67 9.54 1.65
N GLY A 21 -11.29 10.18 0.54
CA GLY A 21 -11.32 11.64 0.39
C GLY A 21 -12.75 12.19 0.52
N SER A 22 -13.73 11.56 -0.13
CA SER A 22 -15.14 11.91 0.01
C SER A 22 -15.63 11.71 1.44
N LEU A 23 -15.26 10.60 2.07
CA LEU A 23 -15.63 10.29 3.46
C LEU A 23 -15.02 11.29 4.45
N ARG A 24 -13.76 11.72 4.23
CA ARG A 24 -13.14 12.80 4.99
C ARG A 24 -13.94 14.08 4.93
N THR A 25 -14.41 14.47 3.74
CA THR A 25 -15.21 15.68 3.55
C THR A 25 -16.54 15.56 4.29
N ALA A 26 -17.21 14.42 4.20
CA ALA A 26 -18.48 14.18 4.86
C ALA A 26 -18.38 14.13 6.40
N LEU A 27 -17.31 13.52 6.92
CA LEU A 27 -17.09 13.36 8.37
C LEU A 27 -16.32 14.53 9.01
N GLY A 28 -15.77 15.45 8.21
CA GLY A 28 -14.94 16.54 8.69
C GLY A 28 -13.61 16.09 9.33
N SER A 29 -13.22 14.81 9.17
CA SER A 29 -12.07 14.24 9.85
C SER A 29 -11.34 13.18 9.01
N PRO A 30 -10.05 13.39 8.72
CA PRO A 30 -9.24 12.38 8.03
C PRO A 30 -9.03 11.12 8.89
N ALA A 31 -8.94 11.27 10.21
CA ALA A 31 -8.75 10.12 11.11
C ALA A 31 -10.00 9.22 11.14
N TRP A 32 -11.19 9.79 11.19
CA TRP A 32 -12.43 9.03 11.12
C TRP A 32 -12.61 8.36 9.75
N ALA A 33 -12.27 9.03 8.66
CA ALA A 33 -12.31 8.42 7.33
C ALA A 33 -11.37 7.21 7.24
N GLY A 34 -10.14 7.34 7.75
CA GLY A 34 -9.18 6.25 7.84
C GLY A 34 -9.69 5.09 8.70
N LEU A 35 -10.25 5.37 9.87
CA LEU A 35 -10.78 4.35 10.78
C LEU A 35 -11.92 3.54 10.12
N VAL A 36 -12.88 4.21 9.48
CA VAL A 36 -13.98 3.56 8.76
C VAL A 36 -13.45 2.70 7.60
N SER A 37 -12.47 3.22 6.84
CA SER A 37 -11.84 2.48 5.76
C SER A 37 -11.15 1.20 6.26
N TYR A 38 -10.42 1.28 7.38
CA TYR A 38 -9.79 0.11 8.01
C TYR A 38 -10.78 -0.89 8.56
N ALA A 39 -11.87 -0.42 9.16
CA ALA A 39 -12.95 -1.31 9.62
C ALA A 39 -13.55 -2.10 8.45
N GLY A 40 -13.78 -1.46 7.31
CA GLY A 40 -14.20 -2.12 6.08
C GLY A 40 -13.17 -3.12 5.56
N GLY A 41 -11.88 -2.76 5.59
CA GLY A 41 -10.79 -3.65 5.24
C GLY A 41 -10.69 -4.87 6.16
N LEU A 42 -10.82 -4.67 7.47
CA LEU A 42 -10.85 -5.75 8.45
C LEU A 42 -12.01 -6.72 8.18
N LEU A 43 -13.20 -6.19 7.95
CA LEU A 43 -14.37 -7.00 7.61
C LEU A 43 -14.12 -7.83 6.34
N THR A 44 -13.53 -7.23 5.31
CA THR A 44 -13.18 -7.93 4.06
C THR A 44 -12.22 -9.09 4.34
N MET A 45 -11.21 -8.89 5.20
CA MET A 45 -10.25 -9.96 5.56
C MET A 45 -10.91 -11.06 6.39
N ILE A 46 -11.82 -10.72 7.31
CA ILE A 46 -12.59 -11.72 8.07
C ILE A 46 -13.42 -12.58 7.10
N VAL A 47 -14.13 -11.97 6.18
CA VAL A 47 -14.91 -12.70 5.15
C VAL A 47 -13.99 -13.59 4.30
N ALA A 48 -12.81 -13.10 3.91
CA ALA A 48 -11.85 -13.89 3.14
C ALA A 48 -11.36 -15.13 3.91
N VAL A 49 -10.97 -14.96 5.18
CA VAL A 49 -10.54 -16.09 6.05
C VAL A 49 -11.64 -17.14 6.16
N ILE A 50 -12.88 -16.73 6.36
CA ILE A 50 -14.03 -17.65 6.45
C ILE A 50 -14.27 -18.33 5.10
N ALA A 51 -14.26 -17.59 3.99
CA ALA A 51 -14.53 -18.11 2.66
C ALA A 51 -13.45 -19.11 2.18
N LEU A 52 -12.20 -18.89 2.60
CA LEU A 52 -11.08 -19.79 2.32
C LEU A 52 -11.01 -20.99 3.29
N GLY A 53 -11.84 -21.01 4.30
CA GLY A 53 -11.86 -22.08 5.31
C GLY A 53 -10.60 -22.12 6.18
N GLU A 54 -9.90 -20.98 6.34
CA GLU A 54 -8.68 -20.93 7.13
C GLU A 54 -8.99 -20.93 8.63
N GLY A 55 -8.33 -21.85 9.36
CA GLY A 55 -8.42 -21.92 10.81
C GLY A 55 -7.54 -20.86 11.50
N VAL A 56 -7.82 -20.59 12.77
CA VAL A 56 -6.97 -19.71 13.59
C VAL A 56 -5.58 -20.34 13.76
N PRO A 57 -4.49 -19.61 13.43
CA PRO A 57 -3.13 -20.13 13.62
C PRO A 57 -2.88 -20.50 15.09
N SER A 58 -2.20 -21.63 15.31
CA SER A 58 -1.86 -22.06 16.67
C SER A 58 -0.88 -21.07 17.34
N LEU A 59 -0.94 -20.98 18.67
CA LEU A 59 -0.02 -20.16 19.46
C LEU A 59 1.46 -20.47 19.16
N ARG A 60 1.78 -21.73 18.89
CA ARG A 60 3.14 -22.15 18.52
C ARG A 60 3.60 -21.52 17.20
N ILE A 61 2.72 -21.41 16.22
CA ILE A 61 3.03 -20.75 14.95
C ILE A 61 3.19 -19.26 15.20
N MET A 62 2.26 -18.64 15.93
CA MET A 62 2.27 -17.22 16.22
C MET A 62 3.50 -16.78 17.00
N SER A 63 3.95 -17.58 17.99
CA SER A 63 5.15 -17.26 18.79
C SER A 63 6.46 -17.37 17.98
N GLY A 64 6.47 -18.07 16.85
CA GLY A 64 7.60 -18.11 15.94
C GLY A 64 7.71 -16.92 14.99
N VAL A 65 6.68 -16.07 14.91
CA VAL A 65 6.68 -14.91 14.01
C VAL A 65 7.53 -13.80 14.62
N PRO A 66 8.50 -13.24 13.85
CA PRO A 66 9.31 -12.11 14.33
C PRO A 66 8.43 -10.92 14.69
N TRP A 67 8.77 -10.21 15.78
CA TRP A 67 7.96 -9.10 16.29
C TRP A 67 7.71 -7.99 15.25
N TRP A 68 8.69 -7.70 14.40
CA TRP A 68 8.58 -6.69 13.34
C TRP A 68 7.54 -7.04 12.27
N ALA A 69 7.29 -8.34 12.02
CA ALA A 69 6.29 -8.77 11.03
C ALA A 69 4.86 -8.36 11.42
N TRP A 70 4.60 -8.14 12.71
CA TRP A 70 3.31 -7.66 13.21
C TRP A 70 3.08 -6.17 12.96
N SER A 71 4.13 -5.42 12.60
CA SER A 71 4.05 -3.96 12.41
C SER A 71 3.45 -3.53 11.06
N GLY A 72 3.21 -4.45 10.12
CA GLY A 72 2.73 -4.13 8.78
C GLY A 72 1.46 -3.27 8.76
N GLY A 73 0.53 -3.52 9.69
CA GLY A 73 -0.69 -2.72 9.83
C GLY A 73 -0.44 -1.25 10.18
N LEU A 74 0.64 -0.95 10.92
CA LEU A 74 1.01 0.43 11.28
C LEU A 74 1.43 1.22 10.04
N PHE A 75 2.23 0.61 9.15
CA PHE A 75 2.61 1.23 7.88
C PHE A 75 1.41 1.45 6.97
N GLY A 76 0.48 0.50 6.92
CA GLY A 76 -0.79 0.67 6.22
C GLY A 76 -1.60 1.84 6.78
N GLY A 77 -1.69 1.97 8.12
CA GLY A 77 -2.38 3.07 8.80
C GLY A 77 -1.77 4.42 8.47
N ALA A 78 -0.45 4.53 8.55
CA ALA A 78 0.27 5.74 8.17
C ALA A 78 0.02 6.11 6.71
N PHE A 79 0.09 5.12 5.80
CA PHE A 79 -0.18 5.33 4.38
C PHE A 79 -1.59 5.89 4.13
N ILE A 80 -2.62 5.27 4.67
CA ILE A 80 -4.01 5.72 4.47
C ILE A 80 -4.20 7.14 5.02
N LEU A 81 -3.71 7.42 6.23
CA LEU A 81 -3.84 8.74 6.83
C LEU A 81 -3.14 9.82 5.99
N LEU A 82 -1.90 9.57 5.57
CA LEU A 82 -1.15 10.48 4.70
C LEU A 82 -1.85 10.68 3.36
N ALA A 83 -2.34 9.62 2.74
CA ALA A 83 -3.05 9.71 1.46
C ALA A 83 -4.33 10.55 1.58
N ILE A 84 -5.13 10.35 2.63
CA ILE A 84 -6.34 11.15 2.89
C ILE A 84 -5.99 12.63 3.14
N LEU A 85 -4.88 12.90 3.83
CA LEU A 85 -4.43 14.26 4.11
C LEU A 85 -3.94 14.99 2.86
N LEU A 86 -3.19 14.29 2.00
CA LEU A 86 -2.52 14.87 0.84
C LEU A 86 -3.41 14.95 -0.41
N LEU A 87 -4.41 14.06 -0.52
CA LEU A 87 -5.28 13.96 -1.69
C LEU A 87 -5.90 15.31 -2.12
N PRO A 88 -6.44 16.15 -1.22
CA PRO A 88 -7.05 17.43 -1.61
C PRO A 88 -6.05 18.44 -2.16
N SER A 89 -4.78 18.36 -1.73
CA SER A 89 -3.73 19.30 -2.13
C SER A 89 -3.02 18.88 -3.41
N LEU A 90 -2.83 17.58 -3.61
CA LEU A 90 -2.07 17.04 -4.73
C LEU A 90 -2.95 16.57 -5.89
N GLY A 91 -4.21 16.28 -5.62
CA GLY A 91 -5.05 15.53 -6.56
C GLY A 91 -4.68 14.03 -6.62
N ALA A 92 -5.59 13.22 -7.17
CA ALA A 92 -5.41 11.78 -7.19
C ALA A 92 -4.23 11.33 -8.07
N ALA A 93 -4.09 11.90 -9.27
CA ALA A 93 -3.06 11.49 -10.22
C ALA A 93 -1.64 11.72 -9.66
N THR A 94 -1.37 12.93 -9.17
CA THR A 94 -0.07 13.30 -8.60
C THR A 94 0.23 12.50 -7.32
N LEU A 95 -0.77 12.33 -6.44
CA LEU A 95 -0.61 11.54 -5.23
C LEU A 95 -0.18 10.11 -5.57
N PHE A 96 -0.88 9.44 -6.49
CA PHE A 96 -0.55 8.06 -6.84
C PHE A 96 0.76 7.93 -7.61
N ALA A 97 1.10 8.88 -8.47
CA ALA A 97 2.39 8.89 -9.14
C ALA A 97 3.54 8.93 -8.10
N LEU A 98 3.45 9.81 -7.10
CA LEU A 98 4.42 9.90 -5.99
C LEU A 98 4.46 8.63 -5.13
N VAL A 99 3.29 8.09 -4.78
CA VAL A 99 3.19 6.85 -3.99
C VAL A 99 3.84 5.68 -4.72
N ILE A 100 3.54 5.50 -6.00
CA ILE A 100 4.13 4.42 -6.81
C ILE A 100 5.64 4.59 -6.93
N ALA A 101 6.13 5.81 -7.17
CA ALA A 101 7.57 6.07 -7.20
C ALA A 101 8.24 5.70 -5.87
N GLY A 102 7.66 6.13 -4.74
CA GLY A 102 8.16 5.79 -3.40
C GLY A 102 8.14 4.28 -3.13
N GLN A 103 7.07 3.59 -3.52
CA GLN A 103 6.95 2.13 -3.37
C GLN A 103 8.00 1.39 -4.19
N VAL A 104 8.24 1.79 -5.44
CA VAL A 104 9.24 1.14 -6.30
C VAL A 104 10.64 1.37 -5.78
N LEU A 105 10.99 2.59 -5.34
CA LEU A 105 12.29 2.89 -4.74
C LEU A 105 12.53 2.06 -3.47
N ALA A 106 11.53 2.00 -2.59
CA ALA A 106 11.61 1.16 -1.39
C ALA A 106 11.75 -0.32 -1.75
N ALA A 107 10.94 -0.83 -2.68
CA ALA A 107 10.98 -2.23 -3.10
C ALA A 107 12.34 -2.60 -3.70
N VAL A 108 12.91 -1.78 -4.59
CA VAL A 108 14.25 -2.01 -5.18
C VAL A 108 15.33 -2.03 -4.10
N THR A 109 15.22 -1.17 -3.08
CA THR A 109 16.14 -1.13 -1.96
C THR A 109 16.02 -2.37 -1.09
N LEU A 110 14.80 -2.75 -0.71
CA LEU A 110 14.54 -3.95 0.10
C LEU A 110 14.97 -5.24 -0.61
N ASP A 111 14.69 -5.35 -1.91
CA ASP A 111 15.13 -6.45 -2.76
C ASP A 111 16.66 -6.54 -2.82
N HIS A 112 17.36 -5.40 -2.94
CA HIS A 112 18.81 -5.37 -3.04
C HIS A 112 19.49 -5.99 -1.82
N PHE A 113 18.99 -5.63 -0.64
CA PHE A 113 19.52 -6.11 0.63
C PHE A 113 18.91 -7.44 1.09
N GLY A 114 17.93 -7.98 0.40
CA GLY A 114 17.17 -9.16 0.86
C GLY A 114 16.52 -8.93 2.21
N ALA A 115 16.05 -7.70 2.46
CA ALA A 115 15.51 -7.32 3.75
C ALA A 115 14.25 -8.13 4.09
N PHE A 116 14.01 -8.36 5.37
CA PHE A 116 12.83 -9.07 5.89
C PHE A 116 12.61 -10.49 5.33
N GLY A 117 13.68 -11.17 4.89
CA GLY A 117 13.62 -12.52 4.36
C GLY A 117 13.32 -12.61 2.85
N LEU A 118 13.37 -11.49 2.14
CA LEU A 118 13.27 -11.48 0.68
C LEU A 118 14.50 -12.15 0.05
N THR A 119 14.31 -12.79 -1.11
CA THR A 119 15.42 -13.24 -1.92
C THR A 119 16.17 -12.03 -2.48
N PRO A 120 17.48 -11.88 -2.24
CA PRO A 120 18.23 -10.73 -2.73
C PRO A 120 18.19 -10.63 -4.27
N HIS A 121 17.81 -9.47 -4.75
CA HIS A 121 17.86 -9.13 -6.18
C HIS A 121 18.70 -7.86 -6.36
N PRO A 122 19.98 -7.96 -6.75
CA PRO A 122 20.85 -6.80 -6.89
C PRO A 122 20.30 -5.73 -7.82
N ILE A 123 20.60 -4.47 -7.51
CA ILE A 123 20.24 -3.34 -8.36
C ILE A 123 20.92 -3.52 -9.73
N SER A 124 20.13 -3.42 -10.80
CA SER A 124 20.61 -3.43 -12.18
C SER A 124 20.39 -2.07 -12.84
N LEU A 125 21.13 -1.78 -13.90
CA LEU A 125 20.94 -0.56 -14.70
C LEU A 125 19.49 -0.44 -15.21
N ALA A 126 18.87 -1.55 -15.60
CA ALA A 126 17.47 -1.57 -16.05
C ALA A 126 16.51 -1.16 -14.91
N ARG A 127 16.73 -1.62 -13.67
CA ARG A 127 15.93 -1.22 -12.50
C ARG A 127 16.11 0.26 -12.18
N LEU A 128 17.35 0.77 -12.25
CA LEU A 128 17.63 2.20 -12.06
C LEU A 128 16.97 3.06 -13.14
N ALA A 129 17.06 2.64 -14.41
CA ALA A 129 16.41 3.33 -15.52
C ALA A 129 14.87 3.33 -15.34
N GLY A 130 14.29 2.21 -14.94
CA GLY A 130 12.85 2.13 -14.63
C GLY A 130 12.43 3.08 -13.51
N ALA A 131 13.19 3.14 -12.42
CA ALA A 131 12.94 4.08 -11.32
C ALA A 131 13.08 5.55 -11.78
N ALA A 132 14.09 5.87 -12.59
CA ALA A 132 14.26 7.21 -13.16
C ALA A 132 13.09 7.62 -14.07
N LEU A 133 12.60 6.70 -14.91
CA LEU A 133 11.42 6.93 -15.75
C LEU A 133 10.15 7.17 -14.93
N LEU A 134 9.98 6.46 -13.82
CA LEU A 134 8.86 6.70 -12.91
C LEU A 134 8.93 8.10 -12.30
N ILE A 135 10.11 8.54 -11.86
CA ILE A 135 10.31 9.90 -11.32
C ILE A 135 10.03 10.95 -12.40
N ALA A 136 10.52 10.74 -13.63
CA ALA A 136 10.21 11.62 -14.75
C ALA A 136 8.69 11.66 -15.03
N GLY A 137 8.02 10.51 -14.99
CA GLY A 137 6.56 10.41 -15.12
C GLY A 137 5.81 11.20 -14.03
N VAL A 138 6.30 11.17 -12.79
CA VAL A 138 5.72 11.98 -11.68
C VAL A 138 5.79 13.47 -12.00
N ILE A 139 6.91 13.95 -12.53
CA ILE A 139 7.10 15.36 -12.90
C ILE A 139 6.09 15.76 -13.99
N LEU A 140 5.88 14.90 -14.98
CA LEU A 140 4.94 15.16 -16.08
C LEU A 140 3.46 15.10 -15.67
N VAL A 141 3.12 14.31 -14.65
CA VAL A 141 1.73 14.18 -14.16
C VAL A 141 1.37 15.29 -13.16
N ARG A 142 2.36 15.97 -12.60
CA ARG A 142 2.16 17.01 -11.59
C ARG A 142 1.58 18.31 -12.15
N ASP A 143 1.78 18.59 -13.44
CA ASP A 143 1.25 19.77 -14.14
C ASP A 143 -0.24 19.55 -14.48
#